data_6e8b6ddd691f0d185015dd600ac6ef1e
#
_entry.id   6e8b6ddd691f0d185015dd600ac6ef1e
#
_cell.length_a   1.000
_cell.length_b   1.000
_cell.length_c   1.000
_cell.angle_alpha   90.00
_cell.angle_beta   90.00
_cell.angle_gamma   90.00
#
_symmetry.space_group_name_H-M   'P 1'
#
loop_
_entity.id
_entity.type
_entity.pdbx_description
1 polymer ?
#
loop_
_entity_poly.entity_id
_entity_poly.type
_entity_poly.pdbx_seq_one_letter_code
_entity_poly.pdbx_strand_id
1 'polypeptide(L)'
;SQMESRWVNAGARKAGGEELSAILRRKLASLSAPHAGRGSEFVAGYAASTYASDWYCDEEIGGICNHHSRSHMEADLFRYFYAACYASLHGQSPLLKNFPTDLMPEHRSVDQALLTGNQFSDRFRVQVETRPSTTIVSHISKDGHYYIHPDPLQCRSLTVREASRLQTFPDNYLF
;
A
#
# COMPACT_ATOMS: atom_id res chain seq x y z
N SER A 1 -4.48 -4.40 20.52
CA SER A 1 -4.00 -3.51 21.61
C SER A 1 -4.97 -2.36 21.85
N GLN A 2 -4.83 -1.60 22.95
CA GLN A 2 -5.67 -0.40 23.22
C GLN A 2 -5.52 0.68 22.13
N MET A 3 -4.37 0.78 21.50
CA MET A 3 -4.10 1.72 20.41
C MET A 3 -4.86 1.35 19.14
N GLU A 4 -4.95 0.08 18.80
CA GLU A 4 -5.70 -0.42 17.63
C GLU A 4 -7.20 -0.14 17.74
N SER A 5 -7.79 -0.28 18.93
CA SER A 5 -9.21 0.02 19.13
C SER A 5 -9.54 1.52 19.04
N ARG A 6 -8.59 2.40 19.35
CA ARG A 6 -8.80 3.87 19.33
C ARG A 6 -8.91 4.39 17.90
N TRP A 7 -7.96 4.10 17.03
CA TRP A 7 -7.99 4.62 15.65
C TRP A 7 -9.02 3.93 14.76
N VAL A 8 -9.36 2.65 15.01
CA VAL A 8 -10.48 1.98 14.33
C VAL A 8 -11.79 2.71 14.62
N ASN A 9 -12.05 3.04 15.89
CA ASN A 9 -13.26 3.78 16.27
C ASN A 9 -13.22 5.25 15.80
N ALA A 10 -12.06 5.88 15.78
CA ALA A 10 -11.91 7.25 15.27
C ALA A 10 -12.04 7.32 13.74
N GLY A 11 -11.55 6.32 13.01
CA GLY A 11 -11.75 6.19 11.56
C GLY A 11 -13.21 6.08 11.17
N ALA A 12 -14.00 5.35 11.96
CA ALA A 12 -15.45 5.24 11.78
C ALA A 12 -16.17 6.58 11.84
N ARG A 13 -15.74 7.47 12.72
CA ARG A 13 -16.40 8.78 12.89
C ARG A 13 -16.09 9.78 11.77
N LYS A 14 -14.94 9.63 11.10
CA LYS A 14 -14.44 10.63 10.13
C LYS A 14 -14.75 10.34 8.67
N ALA A 15 -14.68 9.09 8.21
CA ALA A 15 -14.52 8.86 6.76
C ALA A 15 -15.23 7.64 6.16
N GLY A 16 -16.05 6.94 6.90
CA GLY A 16 -16.70 5.75 6.35
C GLY A 16 -17.68 5.06 7.28
N GLY A 17 -17.94 5.68 8.43
CA GLY A 17 -18.92 5.17 9.38
C GLY A 17 -18.64 3.75 9.87
N GLU A 18 -19.70 3.02 10.11
CA GLU A 18 -19.64 1.64 10.63
C GLU A 18 -19.01 0.66 9.63
N GLU A 19 -19.18 0.89 8.34
CA GLU A 19 -18.70 0.00 7.28
C GLU A 19 -17.16 -0.04 7.22
N LEU A 20 -16.50 1.11 7.25
CA LEU A 20 -15.02 1.15 7.32
C LEU A 20 -14.51 0.52 8.62
N SER A 21 -15.18 0.76 9.75
CA SER A 21 -14.82 0.12 11.02
C SER A 21 -14.93 -1.40 10.96
N ALA A 22 -15.96 -1.93 10.32
CA ALA A 22 -16.15 -3.38 10.16
C ALA A 22 -15.03 -3.98 9.30
N ILE A 23 -14.66 -3.31 8.20
CA ILE A 23 -13.54 -3.73 7.34
C ILE A 23 -12.22 -3.71 8.13
N LEU A 24 -11.92 -2.61 8.81
CA LEU A 24 -10.70 -2.47 9.61
C LEU A 24 -10.58 -3.58 10.66
N ARG A 25 -11.63 -3.85 11.42
CA ARG A 25 -11.64 -4.94 12.44
C ARG A 25 -11.43 -6.30 11.81
N ARG A 26 -12.16 -6.61 10.73
CA ARG A 26 -12.05 -7.89 10.04
C ARG A 26 -10.65 -8.11 9.46
N LYS A 27 -10.09 -7.13 8.78
CA LYS A 27 -8.76 -7.23 8.20
C LYS A 27 -7.67 -7.28 9.27
N LEU A 28 -7.81 -6.50 10.35
CA LEU A 28 -6.88 -6.53 11.48
C LEU A 28 -6.84 -7.91 12.15
N ALA A 29 -7.99 -8.55 12.33
CA ALA A 29 -8.06 -9.91 12.88
C ALA A 29 -7.41 -10.97 11.96
N SER A 30 -7.27 -10.68 10.67
CA SER A 30 -6.62 -11.55 9.68
C SER A 30 -5.14 -11.25 9.47
N LEU A 31 -4.59 -10.21 10.11
CA LEU A 31 -3.16 -9.91 10.00
C LEU A 31 -2.34 -11.01 10.67
N SER A 32 -1.35 -11.49 9.96
CA SER A 32 -0.37 -12.45 10.45
C SER A 32 1.03 -12.04 9.99
N ALA A 33 2.05 -12.53 10.70
CA ALA A 33 3.42 -12.36 10.21
C ALA A 33 3.58 -13.09 8.87
N PRO A 34 4.19 -12.45 7.86
CA PRO A 34 4.37 -13.07 6.56
C PRO A 34 5.33 -14.26 6.67
N HIS A 35 4.98 -15.40 6.07
CA HIS A 35 5.80 -16.61 6.08
C HIS A 35 7.18 -16.42 5.45
N ALA A 36 7.24 -15.64 4.36
CA ALA A 36 8.47 -15.34 3.63
C ALA A 36 9.17 -14.05 4.10
N GLY A 37 8.82 -13.51 5.27
CA GLY A 37 9.35 -12.23 5.73
C GLY A 37 8.97 -11.09 4.77
N ARG A 38 9.98 -10.33 4.30
CA ARG A 38 9.79 -9.20 3.37
C ARG A 38 9.91 -9.58 1.90
N GLY A 39 9.92 -10.85 1.56
CA GLY A 39 10.24 -11.31 0.22
C GLY A 39 11.74 -11.53 0.03
N SER A 40 12.20 -11.61 -1.21
CA SER A 40 13.57 -11.95 -1.56
C SER A 40 13.98 -11.26 -2.86
N GLU A 41 15.30 -11.19 -3.11
CA GLU A 41 15.84 -10.78 -4.40
C GLU A 41 15.45 -11.77 -5.51
N PHE A 42 15.22 -13.04 -5.15
CA PHE A 42 14.66 -14.04 -6.05
C PHE A 42 13.62 -14.89 -5.32
N VAL A 43 12.45 -15.04 -5.92
CA VAL A 43 11.36 -15.91 -5.47
C VAL A 43 11.10 -16.94 -6.54
N ALA A 44 11.37 -18.22 -6.26
CA ALA A 44 11.18 -19.30 -7.21
C ALA A 44 9.69 -19.49 -7.55
N GLY A 45 9.42 -19.76 -8.83
CA GLY A 45 8.07 -19.94 -9.36
C GLY A 45 7.35 -18.63 -9.63
N TYR A 46 6.21 -18.75 -10.29
CA TYR A 46 5.32 -17.63 -10.58
C TYR A 46 4.00 -17.83 -9.86
N ALA A 47 3.43 -16.74 -9.31
CA ALA A 47 2.03 -16.77 -8.93
C ALA A 47 1.18 -17.04 -10.18
N ALA A 48 0.14 -17.85 -10.04
CA ALA A 48 -0.77 -18.17 -11.14
C ALA A 48 -1.49 -16.89 -11.62
N SER A 49 -0.84 -16.16 -12.51
CA SER A 49 -1.41 -15.01 -13.20
C SER A 49 -1.60 -15.38 -14.65
N THR A 50 -2.80 -15.20 -15.16
CA THR A 50 -3.12 -15.38 -16.58
C THR A 50 -2.93 -14.11 -17.39
N TYR A 51 -2.71 -12.96 -16.72
CA TYR A 51 -2.57 -11.68 -17.40
C TYR A 51 -1.19 -11.55 -18.03
N ALA A 52 -1.14 -11.47 -19.36
CA ALA A 52 0.06 -11.23 -20.14
C ALA A 52 1.26 -12.10 -19.69
N SER A 53 1.00 -13.40 -19.39
CA SER A 53 2.03 -14.35 -18.91
C SER A 53 3.20 -14.42 -19.88
N ASP A 54 2.93 -14.42 -21.17
CA ASP A 54 3.96 -14.47 -22.25
C ASP A 54 4.91 -13.26 -22.23
N TRP A 55 4.49 -12.17 -21.60
CA TRP A 55 5.30 -10.96 -21.45
C TRP A 55 6.01 -10.90 -20.09
N TYR A 56 5.28 -11.23 -19.02
CA TYR A 56 5.82 -11.06 -17.67
C TYR A 56 6.56 -12.28 -17.14
N CYS A 57 6.18 -13.49 -17.52
CA CYS A 57 6.81 -14.70 -17.02
C CYS A 57 7.92 -15.15 -17.99
N ASP A 58 9.08 -15.47 -17.46
CA ASP A 58 10.21 -16.02 -18.20
C ASP A 58 10.53 -17.41 -17.64
N GLU A 59 10.28 -18.46 -18.43
CA GLU A 59 10.46 -19.85 -18.00
C GLU A 59 11.93 -20.18 -17.74
N GLU A 60 12.88 -19.52 -18.43
CA GLU A 60 14.31 -19.75 -18.23
C GLU A 60 14.77 -19.21 -16.86
N ILE A 61 14.20 -18.09 -16.41
CA ILE A 61 14.45 -17.55 -15.07
C ILE A 61 13.78 -18.42 -14.01
N GLY A 62 12.62 -18.97 -14.28
CA GLY A 62 11.88 -19.85 -13.38
C GLY A 62 11.40 -19.20 -12.09
N GLY A 63 11.30 -17.86 -12.06
CA GLY A 63 10.90 -17.13 -10.86
C GLY A 63 10.89 -15.61 -11.03
N ILE A 64 10.71 -14.93 -9.91
CA ILE A 64 10.54 -13.48 -9.85
C ILE A 64 11.76 -12.84 -9.17
N CYS A 65 12.46 -11.94 -9.87
CA CYS A 65 13.58 -11.16 -9.33
C CYS A 65 13.11 -9.82 -8.77
N ASN A 66 13.91 -9.24 -7.87
CA ASN A 66 13.69 -7.92 -7.25
C ASN A 66 12.35 -7.79 -6.51
N HIS A 67 11.87 -8.90 -5.92
CA HIS A 67 10.60 -8.95 -5.19
C HIS A 67 10.81 -8.89 -3.67
N HIS A 68 11.62 -7.94 -3.24
CA HIS A 68 11.88 -7.67 -1.83
C HIS A 68 11.23 -6.35 -1.42
N SER A 69 10.38 -6.38 -0.39
CA SER A 69 9.74 -5.18 0.13
C SER A 69 10.70 -4.41 1.02
N ARG A 70 10.66 -3.09 0.94
CA ARG A 70 11.43 -2.24 1.86
C ARG A 70 10.87 -2.32 3.29
N SER A 71 11.71 -1.97 4.26
CA SER A 71 11.24 -1.72 5.61
C SER A 71 10.53 -0.37 5.70
N HIS A 72 9.52 -0.33 6.56
CA HIS A 72 8.76 0.88 6.88
C HIS A 72 8.76 1.11 8.38
N MET A 73 8.58 2.34 8.80
CA MET A 73 8.34 2.66 10.21
C MET A 73 6.99 2.07 10.65
N GLU A 74 6.88 1.65 11.89
CA GLU A 74 5.65 1.07 12.44
C GLU A 74 4.42 1.98 12.21
N ALA A 75 4.58 3.28 12.43
CA ALA A 75 3.52 4.25 12.18
C ALA A 75 3.05 4.28 10.71
N ASP A 76 3.94 4.03 9.74
CA ASP A 76 3.59 3.97 8.33
C ASP A 76 2.89 2.67 7.97
N LEU A 77 3.21 1.55 8.64
CA LEU A 77 2.47 0.30 8.46
C LEU A 77 1.00 0.47 8.84
N PHE A 78 0.70 1.15 9.95
CA PHE A 78 -0.69 1.46 10.33
C PHE A 78 -1.38 2.41 9.35
N ARG A 79 -0.66 3.41 8.83
CA ARG A 79 -1.18 4.31 7.80
C ARG A 79 -1.49 3.58 6.50
N TYR A 80 -0.61 2.67 6.08
CA TYR A 80 -0.81 1.88 4.86
C TYR A 80 -1.98 0.92 5.01
N PHE A 81 -2.08 0.25 6.15
CA PHE A 81 -3.23 -0.59 6.46
C PHE A 81 -4.54 0.18 6.37
N TYR A 82 -4.61 1.34 7.05
CA TYR A 82 -5.80 2.19 7.02
C TYR A 82 -6.12 2.66 5.59
N ALA A 83 -5.11 3.16 4.87
CA ALA A 83 -5.29 3.65 3.51
C ALA A 83 -5.80 2.56 2.55
N ALA A 84 -5.25 1.35 2.64
CA ALA A 84 -5.67 0.22 1.82
C ALA A 84 -7.09 -0.25 2.18
N CYS A 85 -7.47 -0.31 3.46
CA CYS A 85 -8.85 -0.58 3.88
C CYS A 85 -9.83 0.49 3.37
N TYR A 86 -9.44 1.77 3.48
CA TYR A 86 -10.24 2.88 2.94
C TYR A 86 -10.43 2.75 1.43
N ALA A 87 -9.35 2.47 0.71
CA ALA A 87 -9.37 2.34 -0.74
C ALA A 87 -10.20 1.13 -1.20
N SER A 88 -10.18 0.01 -0.46
CA SER A 88 -11.00 -1.15 -0.77
C SER A 88 -12.50 -0.89 -0.62
N LEU A 89 -12.89 0.04 0.26
CA LEU A 89 -14.29 0.44 0.45
C LEU A 89 -14.74 1.48 -0.58
N HIS A 90 -13.91 2.51 -0.77
CA HIS A 90 -14.31 3.71 -1.54
C HIS A 90 -13.82 3.70 -3.00
N GLY A 91 -13.01 2.73 -3.42
CA GLY A 91 -12.41 2.68 -4.75
C GLY A 91 -11.45 3.85 -5.05
N GLN A 92 -10.94 4.51 -4.02
CA GLN A 92 -10.00 5.65 -4.13
C GLN A 92 -9.17 5.81 -2.87
N SER A 93 -7.97 6.36 -2.99
CA SER A 93 -7.10 6.64 -1.85
C SER A 93 -7.70 7.68 -0.90
N PRO A 94 -7.45 7.55 0.42
CA PRO A 94 -7.83 8.59 1.37
C PRO A 94 -6.98 9.86 1.17
N LEU A 95 -7.57 11.00 1.44
CA LEU A 95 -6.83 12.25 1.68
C LEU A 95 -6.45 12.33 3.17
N LEU A 96 -5.47 13.17 3.53
CA LEU A 96 -5.06 13.36 4.94
C LEU A 96 -6.25 13.66 5.86
N LYS A 97 -7.19 14.48 5.41
CA LYS A 97 -8.42 14.80 6.17
C LYS A 97 -9.29 13.58 6.54
N ASN A 98 -9.12 12.47 5.82
CA ASN A 98 -9.87 11.23 6.05
C ASN A 98 -9.21 10.35 7.12
N PHE A 99 -7.92 10.60 7.45
CA PHE A 99 -7.21 9.82 8.46
C PHE A 99 -7.68 10.18 9.87
N PRO A 100 -7.73 9.19 10.79
CA PRO A 100 -7.85 9.45 12.22
C PRO A 100 -6.68 10.32 12.71
N THR A 101 -6.92 11.11 13.74
CA THR A 101 -5.90 12.00 14.32
C THR A 101 -4.66 11.21 14.75
N ASP A 102 -4.84 10.03 15.33
CA ASP A 102 -3.76 9.15 15.83
C ASP A 102 -2.87 8.59 14.70
N LEU A 103 -3.32 8.64 13.44
CA LEU A 103 -2.56 8.21 12.26
C LEU A 103 -1.98 9.38 11.46
N MET A 104 -2.21 10.63 11.92
CA MET A 104 -1.64 11.79 11.23
C MET A 104 -0.12 11.80 11.34
N PRO A 105 0.60 12.15 10.26
CA PRO A 105 2.04 12.34 10.33
C PRO A 105 2.37 13.58 11.18
N GLU A 106 3.38 13.46 12.02
CA GLU A 106 3.92 14.57 12.83
C GLU A 106 4.86 15.44 11.99
N HIS A 107 4.30 16.23 11.08
CA HIS A 107 5.10 17.10 10.23
C HIS A 107 4.39 18.45 10.00
N ARG A 108 5.13 19.57 10.08
CA ARG A 108 4.59 20.93 9.89
C ARG A 108 3.81 21.13 8.57
N SER A 109 4.18 20.43 7.52
CA SER A 109 3.46 20.47 6.23
C SER A 109 2.07 19.83 6.28
N VAL A 110 1.78 19.00 7.29
CA VAL A 110 0.46 18.38 7.48
C VAL A 110 -0.55 19.40 7.92
N ASP A 111 -0.18 20.27 8.87
CA ASP A 111 -1.05 21.34 9.33
C ASP A 111 -1.40 22.30 8.19
N GLN A 112 -0.43 22.65 7.35
CA GLN A 112 -0.67 23.45 6.15
C GLN A 112 -1.54 22.73 5.12
N ALA A 113 -1.31 21.45 4.87
CA ALA A 113 -2.12 20.66 3.95
C ALA A 113 -3.57 20.51 4.41
N LEU A 114 -3.81 20.41 5.71
CA LEU A 114 -5.16 20.38 6.30
C LEU A 114 -5.86 21.73 6.20
N LEU A 115 -5.12 22.84 6.36
CA LEU A 115 -5.67 24.20 6.32
C LEU A 115 -5.97 24.66 4.89
N THR A 116 -5.09 24.36 3.95
CA THR A 116 -5.17 24.88 2.56
C THR A 116 -5.83 23.90 1.58
N GLY A 117 -5.85 22.61 1.92
CA GLY A 117 -6.38 21.55 1.06
C GLY A 117 -5.59 21.29 -0.23
N ASN A 118 -4.49 22.00 -0.46
CA ASN A 118 -3.89 22.12 -1.79
C ASN A 118 -2.57 21.37 -2.03
N GLN A 119 -1.74 21.13 -1.03
CA GLN A 119 -0.45 20.42 -1.26
C GLN A 119 -0.28 19.27 -0.29
N PHE A 120 0.14 18.11 -0.81
CA PHE A 120 0.40 16.90 -0.03
C PHE A 120 -0.81 16.30 0.72
N SER A 121 -2.03 16.76 0.44
CA SER A 121 -3.24 16.19 1.04
C SER A 121 -3.46 14.71 0.66
N ASP A 122 -2.92 14.28 -0.47
CA ASP A 122 -2.99 12.93 -1.04
C ASP A 122 -1.69 12.13 -0.84
N ARG A 123 -0.94 12.39 0.20
CA ARG A 123 0.39 11.81 0.47
C ARG A 123 0.39 10.28 0.52
N PHE A 124 -0.68 9.66 1.01
CA PHE A 124 -0.79 8.20 1.12
C PHE A 124 -1.66 7.65 0.00
N ARG A 125 -1.03 7.32 -1.15
CA ARG A 125 -1.73 6.81 -2.33
C ARG A 125 -1.65 5.31 -2.41
N VAL A 126 -2.81 4.67 -2.43
CA VAL A 126 -2.97 3.24 -2.71
C VAL A 126 -3.06 3.06 -4.23
N GLN A 127 -2.34 2.09 -4.76
CA GLN A 127 -2.50 1.66 -6.14
C GLN A 127 -3.75 0.79 -6.22
N VAL A 128 -4.90 1.43 -6.46
CA VAL A 128 -6.21 0.77 -6.39
C VAL A 128 -6.33 -0.29 -7.48
N GLU A 129 -6.65 -1.52 -7.09
CA GLU A 129 -6.66 -2.70 -7.95
C GLU A 129 -7.53 -2.55 -9.21
N THR A 130 -8.63 -1.81 -9.10
CA THR A 130 -9.61 -1.63 -10.19
C THR A 130 -9.37 -0.40 -11.07
N ARG A 131 -8.22 0.27 -10.91
CA ARG A 131 -7.86 1.48 -11.65
C ARG A 131 -6.47 1.39 -12.26
N PRO A 132 -6.20 2.09 -13.37
CA PRO A 132 -4.83 2.26 -13.85
C PRO A 132 -3.94 2.84 -12.76
N SER A 133 -2.70 2.33 -12.66
CA SER A 133 -1.74 2.86 -11.71
C SER A 133 -1.37 4.30 -12.01
N THR A 134 -0.97 5.04 -10.99
CA THR A 134 -0.35 6.34 -11.20
C THR A 134 1.07 6.18 -11.75
N THR A 135 1.54 7.17 -12.49
CA THR A 135 2.92 7.18 -13.03
C THR A 135 3.93 6.94 -11.90
N ILE A 136 4.82 5.98 -12.10
CA ILE A 136 5.90 5.69 -11.17
C ILE A 136 6.99 6.75 -11.35
N VAL A 137 7.28 7.48 -10.30
CA VAL A 137 8.33 8.50 -10.27
C VAL A 137 9.35 8.19 -9.16
N SER A 138 10.46 8.92 -9.12
CA SER A 138 11.57 8.70 -8.18
C SER A 138 11.19 8.65 -6.69
N HIS A 139 10.03 9.15 -6.31
CA HIS A 139 9.51 9.05 -4.94
C HIS A 139 9.36 7.61 -4.44
N ILE A 140 9.23 6.63 -5.35
CA ILE A 140 9.17 5.22 -4.95
C ILE A 140 10.46 4.77 -4.24
N SER A 141 11.61 5.37 -4.56
CA SER A 141 12.90 5.06 -3.92
C SER A 141 13.04 5.69 -2.53
N LYS A 142 12.21 6.66 -2.16
CA LYS A 142 12.26 7.36 -0.87
C LYS A 142 11.46 6.64 0.20
N ASP A 143 10.20 6.98 0.36
CA ASP A 143 9.33 6.47 1.42
C ASP A 143 8.24 5.49 0.92
N GLY A 144 7.90 5.53 -0.37
CA GLY A 144 6.89 4.67 -0.97
C GLY A 144 5.44 5.06 -0.69
N HIS A 145 5.20 6.19 -0.02
CA HIS A 145 3.85 6.62 0.39
C HIS A 145 2.87 6.80 -0.79
N TYR A 146 3.37 7.09 -1.97
CA TYR A 146 2.56 7.22 -3.19
C TYR A 146 2.27 5.88 -3.89
N TYR A 147 2.82 4.78 -3.39
CA TYR A 147 2.76 3.46 -4.04
C TYR A 147 2.42 2.36 -3.05
N ILE A 148 1.38 2.57 -2.25
CA ILE A 148 0.91 1.62 -1.24
C ILE A 148 0.24 0.45 -1.94
N HIS A 149 0.57 -0.78 -1.51
CA HIS A 149 -0.04 -2.00 -2.01
C HIS A 149 -1.55 -2.02 -1.72
N PRO A 150 -2.42 -2.42 -2.68
CA PRO A 150 -3.88 -2.37 -2.50
C PRO A 150 -4.41 -3.37 -1.47
N ASP A 151 -3.76 -4.52 -1.28
CA ASP A 151 -4.16 -5.48 -0.26
C ASP A 151 -3.77 -4.98 1.14
N PRO A 152 -4.76 -4.72 2.03
CA PRO A 152 -4.47 -4.25 3.39
C PRO A 152 -3.61 -5.20 4.22
N LEU A 153 -3.61 -6.51 3.92
CA LEU A 153 -2.84 -7.50 4.66
C LEU A 153 -1.34 -7.44 4.36
N GLN A 154 -0.95 -6.77 3.28
CA GLN A 154 0.45 -6.57 2.92
C GLN A 154 1.12 -5.46 3.74
N CYS A 155 0.40 -4.41 4.15
CA CYS A 155 0.89 -3.28 4.95
C CYS A 155 2.22 -2.70 4.45
N ARG A 156 2.43 -2.54 3.14
CA ARG A 156 3.69 -2.12 2.54
C ARG A 156 3.50 -1.27 1.28
N SER A 157 4.56 -0.65 0.83
CA SER A 157 4.62 -0.13 -0.55
C SER A 157 4.92 -1.25 -1.54
N LEU A 158 4.77 -0.96 -2.82
CA LEU A 158 5.15 -1.86 -3.90
C LEU A 158 6.64 -2.19 -3.86
N THR A 159 6.99 -3.40 -4.24
CA THR A 159 8.37 -3.82 -4.52
C THR A 159 8.87 -3.22 -5.83
N VAL A 160 10.18 -3.32 -6.09
CA VAL A 160 10.77 -2.90 -7.36
C VAL A 160 10.11 -3.67 -8.51
N ARG A 161 9.93 -4.98 -8.37
CA ARG A 161 9.31 -5.81 -9.41
C ARG A 161 7.85 -5.44 -9.68
N GLU A 162 7.05 -5.20 -8.65
CA GLU A 162 5.66 -4.77 -8.82
C GLU A 162 5.57 -3.41 -9.53
N ALA A 163 6.43 -2.47 -9.16
CA ALA A 163 6.51 -1.16 -9.81
C ALA A 163 6.96 -1.28 -11.28
N SER A 164 7.88 -2.18 -11.58
CA SER A 164 8.35 -2.45 -12.94
C SER A 164 7.25 -3.03 -13.82
N ARG A 165 6.51 -4.01 -13.30
CA ARG A 165 5.35 -4.58 -13.99
C ARG A 165 4.28 -3.53 -14.29
N LEU A 166 4.04 -2.59 -13.39
CA LEU A 166 3.13 -1.46 -13.64
C LEU A 166 3.63 -0.52 -14.76
N GLN A 167 4.94 -0.52 -15.02
CA GLN A 167 5.56 0.19 -16.15
C GLN A 167 5.80 -0.73 -17.36
N THR A 168 5.20 -1.91 -17.36
CA THR A 168 5.27 -2.89 -18.45
C THR A 168 6.67 -3.48 -18.70
N PHE A 169 7.58 -3.46 -17.73
CA PHE A 169 8.84 -4.18 -17.84
C PHE A 169 8.60 -5.70 -17.69
N PRO A 170 9.18 -6.54 -18.53
CA PRO A 170 9.12 -7.99 -18.38
C PRO A 170 9.98 -8.47 -17.19
N ASP A 171 9.72 -9.68 -16.70
CA ASP A 171 10.42 -10.21 -15.53
C ASP A 171 11.89 -10.56 -15.76
N ASN A 172 12.30 -10.76 -17.00
CA ASN A 172 13.69 -10.94 -17.36
C ASN A 172 14.52 -9.64 -17.41
N TYR A 173 13.88 -8.49 -17.20
CA TYR A 173 14.60 -7.26 -16.98
C TYR A 173 15.01 -7.17 -15.48
N LEU A 174 16.30 -7.14 -15.23
CA LEU A 174 16.89 -7.06 -13.89
C LEU A 174 17.22 -5.60 -13.53
N PHE A 175 17.02 -5.23 -12.25
CA PHE A 175 17.29 -3.91 -11.71
C PHE A 175 18.45 -3.93 -10.73
#